data_91280889d4001329f2420549bdce27b4
#
_entry.id   91280889d4001329f2420549bdce27b4
#
_cell.length_a   1.000
_cell.length_b   1.000
_cell.length_c   1.000
_cell.angle_alpha   90.00
_cell.angle_beta   90.00
_cell.angle_gamma   90.00
#
_symmetry.space_group_name_H-M   'P 1'
#
loop_
_entity.id
_entity.type
_entity.pdbx_description
1 polymer ?
#
loop_
_entity_poly.entity_id
_entity_poly.type
_entity_poly.pdbx_seq_one_letter_code
_entity_poly.pdbx_strand_id
1 'polypeptide(L)'
;MPLTLYDKIWNDHLVDQQDDGTALLFVDRHLVHEVTSPQAFEGLRNSNRKVRQPGLTLAVADHNVPTTDRSKGIEDAESKIQVDTLESNCKEFGVQYLGMNDKRQGIVHIIGPEQGFTQPGTVIVCGDSHTATHGAFGALAFGIGTSEVEHVLATQTLVQKKAKNFRINVNGSLPAGVTAKDVILKIIGTIGTAGGTGYVIEFSGEVIRKLSVEQRMTVCNMTIEAGARAGLIAPDEKTFEYFKNRPMSPKKNNWEKALTYWKTLYSDDGSRFDKEINIEGKDIEPLVTWGTSPQDVSPITGRVPDPELETDKERKTAMYRSLKYMGLKPNMKISDIKIDTIFIGSCTNGRIEDLRVAAELLKGKKISKYVTAMVVPGSGLVKKQAENEGLDKIFIEAGFQWREPGCSMCLAMNDDKLKSKERCASTSNRNFEGRQGRGGRTHLVSPGMAVAAAIQGRLSDVREIN
;
A
#
# COMPACT_ATOMS: atom_id res chain seq x y z
N MET A 1 -8.11 15.27 -29.21
CA MET A 1 -9.03 14.22 -28.71
C MET A 1 -9.04 14.31 -27.19
N PRO A 2 -10.17 14.05 -26.53
CA PRO A 2 -10.21 13.99 -25.06
C PRO A 2 -9.23 12.93 -24.53
N LEU A 3 -8.46 13.29 -23.50
CA LEU A 3 -7.41 12.46 -22.90
C LEU A 3 -7.83 11.99 -21.50
N THR A 4 -7.44 10.76 -21.13
CA THR A 4 -7.54 10.31 -19.75
C THR A 4 -6.45 10.96 -18.88
N LEU A 5 -6.59 10.92 -17.56
CA LEU A 5 -5.54 11.36 -16.64
C LEU A 5 -4.23 10.64 -16.92
N TYR A 6 -4.28 9.32 -17.16
CA TYR A 6 -3.10 8.55 -17.52
C TYR A 6 -2.47 9.01 -18.83
N ASP A 7 -3.29 9.26 -19.88
CA ASP A 7 -2.77 9.75 -21.16
C ASP A 7 -2.06 11.09 -21.05
N LYS A 8 -2.62 12.01 -20.23
CA LYS A 8 -1.98 13.33 -19.98
C LYS A 8 -0.61 13.16 -19.36
N ILE A 9 -0.52 12.41 -18.25
CA ILE A 9 0.75 12.20 -17.54
C ILE A 9 1.74 11.47 -18.46
N TRP A 10 1.30 10.43 -19.16
CA TRP A 10 2.16 9.70 -20.08
C TRP A 10 2.73 10.60 -21.17
N ASN A 11 1.89 11.40 -21.81
CA ASN A 11 2.32 12.25 -22.92
C ASN A 11 3.28 13.36 -22.47
N ASP A 12 3.09 13.90 -21.25
CA ASP A 12 3.98 14.91 -20.67
C ASP A 12 5.38 14.36 -20.36
N HIS A 13 5.52 13.02 -20.21
CA HIS A 13 6.78 12.36 -19.85
C HIS A 13 7.37 11.51 -20.97
N LEU A 14 6.71 11.45 -22.14
CA LEU A 14 7.18 10.70 -23.28
C LEU A 14 8.40 11.41 -23.90
N VAL A 15 9.56 10.76 -23.82
CA VAL A 15 10.82 11.28 -24.41
C VAL A 15 10.96 10.84 -25.87
N ASP A 16 10.68 9.54 -26.12
CA ASP A 16 10.78 8.93 -27.45
C ASP A 16 9.86 7.72 -27.55
N GLN A 17 9.42 7.40 -28.73
CA GLN A 17 8.59 6.22 -28.99
C GLN A 17 9.00 5.55 -30.29
N GLN A 18 9.22 4.25 -30.22
CA GLN A 18 9.56 3.40 -31.38
C GLN A 18 8.29 2.89 -32.08
N ASP A 19 8.44 2.44 -33.32
CA ASP A 19 7.35 1.94 -34.16
C ASP A 19 6.64 0.70 -33.55
N ASP A 20 7.33 -0.10 -32.72
CA ASP A 20 6.77 -1.26 -32.03
C ASP A 20 5.96 -0.90 -30.77
N GLY A 21 5.81 0.40 -30.48
CA GLY A 21 5.11 0.94 -29.33
C GLY A 21 5.96 0.98 -28.03
N THR A 22 7.24 0.59 -28.12
CA THR A 22 8.19 0.79 -27.02
C THR A 22 8.49 2.26 -26.85
N ALA A 23 8.40 2.77 -25.63
CA ALA A 23 8.55 4.18 -25.30
C ALA A 23 9.64 4.39 -24.25
N LEU A 24 10.38 5.48 -24.38
CA LEU A 24 11.29 5.99 -23.35
C LEU A 24 10.52 7.03 -22.54
N LEU A 25 10.29 6.74 -21.27
CA LEU A 25 9.53 7.57 -20.35
C LEU A 25 10.47 8.29 -19.38
N PHE A 26 10.31 9.61 -19.20
CA PHE A 26 11.03 10.35 -18.18
C PHE A 26 10.49 10.04 -16.79
N VAL A 27 11.39 9.92 -15.80
CA VAL A 27 11.06 9.64 -14.39
C VAL A 27 11.42 10.84 -13.53
N ASP A 28 10.43 11.46 -12.89
CA ASP A 28 10.62 12.65 -12.04
C ASP A 28 11.21 12.32 -10.68
N ARG A 29 10.75 11.21 -10.07
CA ARG A 29 11.09 10.85 -8.70
C ARG A 29 11.42 9.38 -8.58
N HIS A 30 12.49 9.10 -7.85
CA HIS A 30 12.91 7.74 -7.56
C HIS A 30 12.97 7.50 -6.06
N LEU A 31 12.16 6.58 -5.55
CA LEU A 31 12.21 6.11 -4.18
C LEU A 31 13.06 4.84 -4.11
N VAL A 32 13.94 4.75 -3.14
CA VAL A 32 14.91 3.66 -3.02
C VAL A 32 14.88 3.10 -1.60
N HIS A 33 14.95 1.78 -1.47
CA HIS A 33 15.07 1.09 -0.18
C HIS A 33 16.15 -0.02 -0.21
N GLU A 34 16.44 -0.60 0.94
CA GLU A 34 17.59 -1.48 1.14
C GLU A 34 17.52 -2.82 0.38
N VAL A 35 16.30 -3.30 0.02
CA VAL A 35 16.15 -4.65 -0.53
C VAL A 35 16.54 -4.74 -2.01
N THR A 36 16.18 -3.75 -2.83
CA THR A 36 16.34 -3.80 -4.30
C THR A 36 17.42 -2.88 -4.84
N SER A 37 18.13 -2.15 -3.99
CA SER A 37 19.11 -1.15 -4.41
C SER A 37 20.58 -1.58 -4.41
N PRO A 38 21.04 -2.58 -3.63
CA PRO A 38 22.48 -2.89 -3.52
C PRO A 38 23.12 -3.17 -4.89
N GLN A 39 22.53 -4.06 -5.67
CA GLN A 39 23.06 -4.44 -7.00
C GLN A 39 22.94 -3.28 -8.01
N ALA A 40 21.92 -2.42 -7.89
CA ALA A 40 21.78 -1.26 -8.76
C ALA A 40 22.91 -0.24 -8.56
N PHE A 41 23.27 0.06 -7.31
CA PHE A 41 24.41 0.93 -7.00
C PHE A 41 25.75 0.28 -7.39
N GLU A 42 25.89 -1.04 -7.21
CA GLU A 42 27.06 -1.77 -7.67
C GLU A 42 27.23 -1.69 -9.19
N GLY A 43 26.14 -1.84 -9.95
CA GLY A 43 26.15 -1.68 -11.41
C GLY A 43 26.60 -0.27 -11.84
N LEU A 44 26.13 0.78 -11.16
CA LEU A 44 26.61 2.15 -11.40
C LEU A 44 28.13 2.26 -11.17
N ARG A 45 28.62 1.70 -10.07
CA ARG A 45 30.06 1.74 -9.73
C ARG A 45 30.90 0.99 -10.78
N ASN A 46 30.48 -0.21 -11.16
CA ASN A 46 31.19 -1.05 -12.14
C ASN A 46 31.21 -0.40 -13.54
N SER A 47 30.16 0.35 -13.90
CA SER A 47 30.08 1.08 -15.16
C SER A 47 30.64 2.50 -15.08
N ASN A 48 31.23 2.90 -13.95
CA ASN A 48 31.76 4.25 -13.68
C ASN A 48 30.71 5.37 -13.93
N ARG A 49 29.46 5.11 -13.55
CA ARG A 49 28.34 6.04 -13.67
C ARG A 49 27.99 6.65 -12.32
N LYS A 50 27.45 7.85 -12.35
CA LYS A 50 26.91 8.55 -11.16
C LYS A 50 25.40 8.50 -11.17
N VAL A 51 24.79 8.72 -10.02
CA VAL A 51 23.36 9.01 -9.96
C VAL A 51 23.14 10.37 -10.66
N ARG A 52 22.28 10.36 -11.69
CA ARG A 52 22.07 11.55 -12.56
C ARG A 52 21.52 12.74 -11.79
N GLN A 53 20.53 12.52 -10.92
CA GLN A 53 19.89 13.55 -10.11
C GLN A 53 19.67 13.07 -8.66
N PRO A 54 20.69 13.15 -7.80
CA PRO A 54 20.56 12.71 -6.41
C PRO A 54 19.43 13.43 -5.64
N GLY A 55 19.16 14.71 -5.96
CA GLY A 55 18.10 15.49 -5.33
C GLY A 55 16.67 15.06 -5.70
N LEU A 56 16.51 14.24 -6.74
CA LEU A 56 15.24 13.65 -7.18
C LEU A 56 15.13 12.16 -6.81
N THR A 57 16.07 11.70 -5.98
CA THR A 57 16.10 10.33 -5.40
C THR A 57 16.03 10.45 -3.89
N LEU A 58 15.15 9.68 -3.26
CA LEU A 58 14.99 9.64 -1.81
C LEU A 58 15.06 8.20 -1.33
N ALA A 59 15.99 7.93 -0.42
CA ALA A 59 16.23 6.59 0.12
C ALA A 59 15.77 6.47 1.58
N VAL A 60 15.29 5.28 1.95
CA VAL A 60 14.90 4.94 3.32
C VAL A 60 15.11 3.45 3.57
N ALA A 61 15.47 3.06 4.79
CA ALA A 61 15.41 1.68 5.24
C ALA A 61 14.10 1.44 5.97
N ASP A 62 13.31 0.46 5.51
CA ASP A 62 11.96 0.21 6.04
C ASP A 62 11.56 -1.27 6.15
N HIS A 63 12.21 -2.17 5.41
CA HIS A 63 11.90 -3.59 5.39
C HIS A 63 12.67 -4.38 6.47
N ASN A 64 13.97 -4.14 6.59
CA ASN A 64 14.90 -4.87 7.45
C ASN A 64 15.18 -4.16 8.79
N VAL A 65 14.38 -3.18 9.15
CA VAL A 65 14.54 -2.46 10.40
C VAL A 65 13.71 -3.10 11.52
N PRO A 66 14.23 -3.18 12.75
CA PRO A 66 13.46 -3.67 13.89
C PRO A 66 12.34 -2.69 14.26
N THR A 67 11.21 -3.23 14.68
CA THR A 67 10.07 -2.48 15.21
C THR A 67 9.98 -2.55 16.74
N THR A 68 10.95 -3.21 17.35
CA THR A 68 11.15 -3.30 18.81
C THR A 68 12.18 -2.26 19.28
N ASP A 69 12.92 -2.56 20.33
CA ASP A 69 13.96 -1.67 20.88
C ASP A 69 15.14 -1.49 19.89
N ARG A 70 15.20 -0.33 19.27
CA ARG A 70 16.24 0.04 18.30
C ARG A 70 17.60 0.38 18.93
N SER A 71 17.68 0.51 20.25
CA SER A 71 18.95 0.73 20.94
C SER A 71 19.93 -0.43 20.77
N LYS A 72 19.42 -1.63 20.48
CA LYS A 72 20.22 -2.84 20.19
C LYS A 72 20.72 -2.90 18.76
N GLY A 73 20.29 -1.99 17.87
CA GLY A 73 20.59 -2.05 16.44
C GLY A 73 19.81 -3.15 15.72
N ILE A 74 20.36 -3.63 14.60
CA ILE A 74 19.79 -4.73 13.80
C ILE A 74 20.56 -6.00 14.15
N GLU A 75 19.91 -6.97 14.79
CA GLU A 75 20.54 -8.22 15.27
C GLU A 75 20.75 -9.22 14.12
N ASP A 76 19.82 -9.28 13.15
CA ASP A 76 19.97 -10.13 11.98
C ASP A 76 21.08 -9.62 11.05
N ALA A 77 22.09 -10.47 10.79
CA ALA A 77 23.28 -10.07 10.07
C ALA A 77 23.01 -9.70 8.59
N GLU A 78 22.08 -10.40 7.91
CA GLU A 78 21.73 -10.11 6.52
C GLU A 78 20.97 -8.79 6.40
N SER A 79 20.00 -8.58 7.27
CA SER A 79 19.25 -7.33 7.39
C SER A 79 20.17 -6.14 7.66
N LYS A 80 21.14 -6.32 8.58
CA LYS A 80 22.13 -5.29 8.91
C LYS A 80 22.99 -4.95 7.69
N ILE A 81 23.52 -5.93 6.97
CA ILE A 81 24.34 -5.72 5.77
C ILE A 81 23.55 -4.91 4.73
N GLN A 82 22.27 -5.23 4.49
CA GLN A 82 21.44 -4.53 3.50
C GLN A 82 21.23 -3.05 3.89
N VAL A 83 20.92 -2.77 5.15
CA VAL A 83 20.72 -1.41 5.64
C VAL A 83 22.03 -0.61 5.62
N ASP A 84 23.13 -1.16 6.10
CA ASP A 84 24.45 -0.52 6.10
C ASP A 84 24.95 -0.27 4.66
N THR A 85 24.65 -1.18 3.73
CA THR A 85 24.98 -1.02 2.30
C THR A 85 24.21 0.12 1.67
N LEU A 86 22.90 0.23 1.95
CA LEU A 86 22.09 1.37 1.47
C LEU A 86 22.64 2.69 1.98
N GLU A 87 22.96 2.79 3.28
CA GLU A 87 23.55 4.02 3.87
C GLU A 87 24.86 4.40 3.20
N SER A 88 25.76 3.43 3.02
CA SER A 88 27.06 3.62 2.37
C SER A 88 26.89 4.08 0.91
N ASN A 89 26.00 3.45 0.15
CA ASN A 89 25.70 3.82 -1.23
C ASN A 89 25.12 5.23 -1.32
N CYS A 90 24.18 5.57 -0.45
CA CYS A 90 23.59 6.90 -0.42
C CYS A 90 24.63 7.99 -0.14
N LYS A 91 25.57 7.72 0.78
CA LYS A 91 26.67 8.63 1.09
C LYS A 91 27.61 8.78 -0.10
N GLU A 92 27.99 7.69 -0.77
CA GLU A 92 28.87 7.69 -1.93
C GLU A 92 28.28 8.46 -3.12
N PHE A 93 27.00 8.22 -3.42
CA PHE A 93 26.33 8.79 -4.59
C PHE A 93 25.58 10.10 -4.31
N GLY A 94 25.64 10.62 -3.09
CA GLY A 94 25.03 11.89 -2.70
C GLY A 94 23.50 11.87 -2.63
N VAL A 95 22.89 10.68 -2.43
CA VAL A 95 21.45 10.50 -2.32
C VAL A 95 21.00 10.78 -0.88
N GLN A 96 19.88 11.51 -0.72
CA GLN A 96 19.30 11.74 0.59
C GLN A 96 18.77 10.43 1.18
N TYR A 97 19.23 10.11 2.40
CA TYR A 97 18.86 8.90 3.12
C TYR A 97 18.16 9.22 4.45
N LEU A 98 17.03 8.58 4.68
CA LEU A 98 16.30 8.62 5.94
C LEU A 98 16.62 7.32 6.71
N GLY A 99 17.71 7.34 7.47
CA GLY A 99 18.18 6.18 8.23
C GLY A 99 17.28 5.84 9.42
N MET A 100 17.52 4.69 10.03
CA MET A 100 16.70 4.11 11.11
C MET A 100 16.46 5.07 12.29
N ASN A 101 17.40 5.96 12.58
CA ASN A 101 17.33 6.94 13.68
C ASN A 101 16.82 8.33 13.23
N ASP A 102 16.51 8.52 11.95
CA ASP A 102 15.89 9.76 11.48
C ASP A 102 14.42 9.77 11.90
N LYS A 103 13.98 10.89 12.50
CA LYS A 103 12.57 11.07 12.91
C LYS A 103 11.56 10.95 11.76
N ARG A 104 12.02 11.06 10.51
CA ARG A 104 11.21 10.95 9.29
C ARG A 104 11.23 9.52 8.72
N GLN A 105 12.07 8.62 9.30
CA GLN A 105 12.13 7.24 8.85
C GLN A 105 10.76 6.58 8.93
N GLY A 106 10.46 5.74 7.96
CA GLY A 106 9.22 5.00 7.87
C GLY A 106 9.10 4.29 6.53
N ILE A 107 7.95 3.72 6.29
CA ILE A 107 7.66 2.97 5.06
C ILE A 107 7.81 3.88 3.84
N VAL A 108 8.54 3.42 2.83
CA VAL A 108 8.91 4.20 1.62
C VAL A 108 7.70 4.87 0.96
N HIS A 109 6.54 4.21 0.90
CA HIS A 109 5.31 4.76 0.31
C HIS A 109 4.51 5.69 1.25
N ILE A 110 4.95 5.86 2.48
CA ILE A 110 4.41 6.83 3.44
C ILE A 110 5.29 8.07 3.49
N ILE A 111 6.62 7.90 3.57
CA ILE A 111 7.53 9.03 3.69
C ILE A 111 7.55 9.92 2.45
N GLY A 112 7.40 9.36 1.24
CA GLY A 112 7.35 10.14 0.01
C GLY A 112 6.25 11.22 0.03
N PRO A 113 4.98 10.88 0.26
CA PRO A 113 3.90 11.83 0.45
C PRO A 113 4.11 12.77 1.64
N GLU A 114 4.51 12.25 2.81
CA GLU A 114 4.73 13.06 4.01
C GLU A 114 5.76 14.16 3.83
N GLN A 115 6.81 13.89 3.05
CA GLN A 115 7.82 14.88 2.73
C GLN A 115 7.41 15.83 1.60
N GLY A 116 6.32 15.56 0.85
CA GLY A 116 5.97 16.28 -0.36
C GLY A 116 6.89 15.94 -1.54
N PHE A 117 7.60 14.81 -1.45
CA PHE A 117 8.40 14.27 -2.55
C PHE A 117 7.51 13.71 -3.66
N THR A 118 6.42 13.05 -3.28
CA THR A 118 5.31 12.70 -4.18
C THR A 118 4.55 13.97 -4.56
N GLN A 119 4.26 14.15 -5.85
CA GLN A 119 3.49 15.30 -6.34
C GLN A 119 2.55 14.88 -7.48
N PRO A 120 1.39 15.54 -7.65
CA PRO A 120 0.50 15.27 -8.76
C PRO A 120 1.18 15.44 -10.13
N GLY A 121 0.82 14.59 -11.08
CA GLY A 121 1.31 14.66 -12.47
C GLY A 121 2.75 14.19 -12.67
N THR A 122 3.43 13.68 -11.63
CA THR A 122 4.79 13.15 -11.76
C THR A 122 4.80 11.65 -12.06
N VAL A 123 5.86 11.16 -12.70
CA VAL A 123 6.20 9.75 -12.81
C VAL A 123 7.12 9.37 -11.66
N ILE A 124 6.68 8.41 -10.84
CA ILE A 124 7.39 7.95 -9.64
C ILE A 124 7.66 6.45 -9.73
N VAL A 125 8.90 6.05 -9.48
CA VAL A 125 9.29 4.65 -9.47
C VAL A 125 9.98 4.26 -8.15
N CYS A 126 9.90 2.98 -7.83
CA CYS A 126 10.58 2.37 -6.69
C CYS A 126 10.78 0.87 -6.98
N GLY A 127 11.77 0.26 -6.38
CA GLY A 127 11.97 -1.19 -6.41
C GLY A 127 10.95 -2.00 -5.59
N ASP A 128 9.79 -1.45 -5.31
CA ASP A 128 8.68 -2.08 -4.56
C ASP A 128 7.37 -2.03 -5.35
N SER A 129 6.62 -3.14 -5.33
CA SER A 129 5.38 -3.28 -6.11
C SER A 129 4.26 -2.34 -5.64
N HIS A 130 4.24 -1.91 -4.36
CA HIS A 130 3.21 -1.01 -3.83
C HIS A 130 3.47 0.48 -4.11
N THR A 131 4.39 0.79 -5.00
CA THR A 131 4.63 2.16 -5.52
C THR A 131 3.36 2.79 -6.09
N ALA A 132 2.41 1.98 -6.57
CA ALA A 132 1.08 2.43 -6.98
C ALA A 132 0.35 3.28 -5.92
N THR A 133 0.73 3.21 -4.63
CA THR A 133 0.20 4.04 -3.55
C THR A 133 0.21 5.53 -3.90
N HIS A 134 1.26 6.00 -4.58
CA HIS A 134 1.43 7.41 -4.93
C HIS A 134 0.41 7.91 -5.97
N GLY A 135 -0.26 7.00 -6.68
CA GLY A 135 -1.35 7.32 -7.59
C GLY A 135 -2.58 7.92 -6.92
N ALA A 136 -2.71 7.79 -5.58
CA ALA A 136 -3.70 8.47 -4.76
C ALA A 136 -3.67 10.00 -4.89
N PHE A 137 -2.54 10.52 -5.33
CA PHE A 137 -2.27 11.94 -5.52
C PHE A 137 -2.27 12.36 -7.00
N GLY A 138 -2.66 11.48 -7.91
CA GLY A 138 -2.57 11.73 -9.34
C GLY A 138 -1.15 11.67 -9.90
N ALA A 139 -0.27 10.88 -9.30
CA ALA A 139 1.05 10.56 -9.83
C ALA A 139 1.00 9.21 -10.56
N LEU A 140 1.64 9.10 -11.72
CA LEU A 140 1.83 7.82 -12.39
C LEU A 140 2.96 7.07 -11.68
N ALA A 141 2.61 6.13 -10.83
CA ALA A 141 3.56 5.49 -9.94
C ALA A 141 3.48 3.95 -10.02
N PHE A 142 4.63 3.30 -10.17
CA PHE A 142 4.70 1.85 -10.32
C PHE A 142 6.05 1.26 -9.89
N GLY A 143 6.01 -0.02 -9.52
CA GLY A 143 7.18 -0.80 -9.15
C GLY A 143 8.05 -1.16 -10.35
N ILE A 144 9.37 -1.21 -10.15
CA ILE A 144 10.37 -1.59 -11.14
C ILE A 144 11.33 -2.64 -10.59
N GLY A 145 11.98 -3.39 -11.48
CA GLY A 145 12.99 -4.39 -11.12
C GLY A 145 14.35 -3.77 -10.82
N THR A 146 15.26 -4.54 -10.19
CA THR A 146 16.59 -4.06 -9.78
C THR A 146 17.42 -3.48 -10.93
N SER A 147 17.40 -4.09 -12.12
CA SER A 147 18.10 -3.58 -13.31
C SER A 147 17.50 -2.26 -13.81
N GLU A 148 16.19 -2.09 -13.67
CA GLU A 148 15.50 -0.84 -13.99
C GLU A 148 15.83 0.24 -12.95
N VAL A 149 16.01 -0.11 -11.67
CA VAL A 149 16.49 0.81 -10.62
C VAL A 149 17.85 1.39 -11.01
N GLU A 150 18.80 0.55 -11.44
CA GLU A 150 20.10 1.01 -11.94
C GLU A 150 19.94 1.97 -13.13
N HIS A 151 19.12 1.58 -14.11
CA HIS A 151 18.89 2.38 -15.30
C HIS A 151 18.31 3.78 -14.96
N VAL A 152 17.31 3.84 -14.08
CA VAL A 152 16.68 5.10 -13.65
C VAL A 152 17.66 5.96 -12.85
N LEU A 153 18.46 5.38 -11.96
CA LEU A 153 19.50 6.12 -11.23
C LEU A 153 20.49 6.77 -12.19
N ALA A 154 20.89 6.05 -13.26
CA ALA A 154 21.85 6.55 -14.24
C ALA A 154 21.27 7.57 -15.20
N THR A 155 19.99 7.48 -15.58
CA THR A 155 19.45 8.20 -16.76
C THR A 155 18.20 9.06 -16.48
N GLN A 156 17.48 8.80 -15.41
CA GLN A 156 16.10 9.32 -15.14
C GLN A 156 15.10 8.94 -16.25
N THR A 157 15.32 7.85 -16.92
CA THR A 157 14.40 7.36 -17.94
C THR A 157 14.11 5.88 -17.73
N LEU A 158 13.05 5.41 -18.34
CA LEU A 158 12.65 4.01 -18.28
C LEU A 158 12.01 3.58 -19.59
N VAL A 159 12.39 2.41 -20.08
CA VAL A 159 11.79 1.82 -21.27
C VAL A 159 10.51 1.10 -20.87
N GLN A 160 9.37 1.50 -21.41
CA GLN A 160 8.06 0.95 -21.08
C GLN A 160 7.17 0.82 -22.32
N LYS A 161 6.17 -0.07 -22.26
CA LYS A 161 5.03 -0.05 -23.19
C LYS A 161 3.84 0.61 -22.52
N LYS A 162 3.13 1.48 -23.25
CA LYS A 162 1.94 2.14 -22.73
C LYS A 162 0.87 1.12 -22.39
N ALA A 163 0.39 1.15 -21.15
CA ALA A 163 -0.71 0.32 -20.70
C ALA A 163 -2.06 0.82 -21.26
N LYS A 164 -3.08 -0.02 -21.21
CA LYS A 164 -4.46 0.35 -21.52
C LYS A 164 -5.11 1.10 -20.37
N ASN A 165 -6.15 1.88 -20.69
CA ASN A 165 -6.94 2.64 -19.72
C ASN A 165 -8.10 1.80 -19.17
N PHE A 166 -8.21 1.68 -17.84
CA PHE A 166 -9.33 1.01 -17.19
C PHE A 166 -9.95 1.93 -16.14
N ARG A 167 -11.24 2.21 -16.22
CA ARG A 167 -11.95 3.02 -15.23
C ARG A 167 -12.81 2.18 -14.31
N ILE A 168 -12.69 2.41 -13.00
CA ILE A 168 -13.54 1.81 -11.98
C ILE A 168 -14.28 2.92 -11.25
N ASN A 169 -15.59 3.00 -11.45
CA ASN A 169 -16.46 3.94 -10.76
C ASN A 169 -17.06 3.29 -9.52
N VAL A 170 -16.89 3.93 -8.36
CA VAL A 170 -17.59 3.54 -7.14
C VAL A 170 -18.58 4.65 -6.76
N ASN A 171 -19.88 4.39 -6.96
CA ASN A 171 -20.92 5.39 -6.87
C ASN A 171 -21.69 5.35 -5.55
N GLY A 172 -22.42 6.41 -5.24
CA GLY A 172 -23.30 6.54 -4.08
C GLY A 172 -22.55 6.80 -2.77
N SER A 173 -22.81 6.01 -1.74
CA SER A 173 -22.21 6.17 -0.40
C SER A 173 -21.90 4.81 0.21
N LEU A 174 -20.90 4.79 1.09
CA LEU A 174 -20.55 3.60 1.86
C LEU A 174 -21.47 3.45 3.09
N PRO A 175 -21.88 2.22 3.43
CA PRO A 175 -22.55 1.93 4.69
C PRO A 175 -21.63 2.17 5.90
N ALA A 176 -22.20 2.28 7.08
CA ALA A 176 -21.45 2.36 8.33
C ALA A 176 -20.53 1.14 8.50
N GLY A 177 -19.32 1.37 9.01
CA GLY A 177 -18.32 0.32 9.23
C GLY A 177 -17.53 -0.10 7.97
N VAL A 178 -17.92 0.37 6.79
CA VAL A 178 -17.20 0.11 5.51
C VAL A 178 -16.16 1.19 5.27
N THR A 179 -14.96 0.77 4.89
CA THR A 179 -13.79 1.64 4.68
C THR A 179 -13.21 1.48 3.27
N ALA A 180 -12.21 2.28 2.96
CA ALA A 180 -11.45 2.16 1.70
C ALA A 180 -10.82 0.76 1.50
N LYS A 181 -10.47 0.06 2.60
CA LYS A 181 -9.99 -1.32 2.54
C LYS A 181 -11.05 -2.26 1.98
N ASP A 182 -12.29 -2.10 2.41
CA ASP A 182 -13.40 -2.92 1.93
C ASP A 182 -13.72 -2.60 0.48
N VAL A 183 -13.61 -1.32 0.08
CA VAL A 183 -13.78 -0.89 -1.32
C VAL A 183 -12.77 -1.61 -2.23
N ILE A 184 -11.48 -1.55 -1.90
CA ILE A 184 -10.47 -2.18 -2.77
C ILE A 184 -10.56 -3.72 -2.73
N LEU A 185 -10.87 -4.32 -1.59
CA LEU A 185 -11.11 -5.77 -1.51
C LEU A 185 -12.33 -6.19 -2.35
N LYS A 186 -13.41 -5.38 -2.34
CA LYS A 186 -14.57 -5.60 -3.22
C LYS A 186 -14.18 -5.56 -4.68
N ILE A 187 -13.40 -4.55 -5.08
CA ILE A 187 -12.90 -4.40 -6.45
C ILE A 187 -12.08 -5.65 -6.85
N ILE A 188 -11.09 -6.05 -6.04
CA ILE A 188 -10.25 -7.21 -6.33
C ILE A 188 -11.07 -8.49 -6.37
N GLY A 189 -12.02 -8.67 -5.45
CA GLY A 189 -12.93 -9.82 -5.46
C GLY A 189 -13.85 -9.87 -6.69
N THR A 190 -14.15 -8.70 -7.28
CA THR A 190 -15.00 -8.61 -8.48
C THR A 190 -14.23 -8.87 -9.76
N ILE A 191 -13.02 -8.32 -9.91
CA ILE A 191 -12.26 -8.43 -11.18
C ILE A 191 -11.19 -9.53 -11.16
N GLY A 192 -10.88 -10.09 -9.98
CA GLY A 192 -9.82 -11.06 -9.78
C GLY A 192 -8.41 -10.43 -9.74
N THR A 193 -7.42 -11.23 -9.35
CA THR A 193 -6.01 -10.80 -9.24
C THR A 193 -5.32 -10.54 -10.59
N ALA A 194 -5.92 -10.96 -11.70
CA ALA A 194 -5.44 -10.71 -13.06
C ALA A 194 -6.31 -9.73 -13.85
N GLY A 195 -7.40 -9.23 -13.26
CA GLY A 195 -8.39 -8.40 -13.97
C GLY A 195 -7.88 -7.06 -14.47
N GLY A 196 -6.81 -6.54 -13.86
CA GLY A 196 -6.12 -5.32 -14.22
C GLY A 196 -4.83 -5.51 -15.03
N THR A 197 -4.49 -6.74 -15.42
CA THR A 197 -3.24 -7.02 -16.16
C THR A 197 -3.19 -6.29 -17.49
N GLY A 198 -2.13 -5.51 -17.70
CA GLY A 198 -1.95 -4.67 -18.88
C GLY A 198 -2.68 -3.33 -18.84
N TYR A 199 -3.25 -2.96 -17.69
CA TYR A 199 -3.97 -1.71 -17.49
C TYR A 199 -3.33 -0.81 -16.43
N VAL A 200 -3.57 0.50 -16.58
CA VAL A 200 -3.56 1.46 -15.49
C VAL A 200 -5.02 1.71 -15.10
N ILE A 201 -5.33 1.58 -13.80
CA ILE A 201 -6.71 1.75 -13.31
C ILE A 201 -6.90 3.17 -12.79
N GLU A 202 -7.88 3.89 -13.34
CA GLU A 202 -8.38 5.15 -12.78
C GLU A 202 -9.61 4.89 -11.92
N PHE A 203 -9.49 5.21 -10.63
CA PHE A 203 -10.62 5.13 -9.70
C PHE A 203 -11.37 6.45 -9.65
N SER A 204 -12.68 6.38 -9.78
CA SER A 204 -13.58 7.55 -9.82
C SER A 204 -14.93 7.24 -9.18
N GLY A 205 -15.86 8.18 -9.26
CA GLY A 205 -17.17 8.06 -8.65
C GLY A 205 -17.29 8.82 -7.31
N GLU A 206 -18.51 8.88 -6.79
CA GLU A 206 -18.81 9.70 -5.60
C GLU A 206 -18.11 9.20 -4.34
N VAL A 207 -18.03 7.88 -4.16
CA VAL A 207 -17.32 7.27 -3.04
C VAL A 207 -15.86 7.68 -3.06
N ILE A 208 -15.17 7.53 -4.20
CA ILE A 208 -13.73 7.85 -4.33
C ILE A 208 -13.47 9.33 -4.05
N ARG A 209 -14.32 10.23 -4.54
CA ARG A 209 -14.19 11.67 -4.26
C ARG A 209 -14.37 12.01 -2.77
N LYS A 210 -15.23 11.26 -2.06
CA LYS A 210 -15.46 11.48 -0.61
C LYS A 210 -14.31 10.95 0.26
N LEU A 211 -13.53 9.99 -0.21
CA LEU A 211 -12.40 9.45 0.54
C LEU A 211 -11.41 10.54 0.94
N SER A 212 -10.80 10.39 2.12
CA SER A 212 -9.61 11.16 2.51
C SER A 212 -8.42 10.74 1.65
N VAL A 213 -7.33 11.50 1.72
CA VAL A 213 -6.10 11.19 0.99
C VAL A 213 -5.52 9.85 1.45
N GLU A 214 -5.53 9.59 2.74
CA GLU A 214 -5.07 8.33 3.34
C GLU A 214 -5.90 7.14 2.87
N GLN A 215 -7.22 7.30 2.78
CA GLN A 215 -8.11 6.29 2.25
C GLN A 215 -7.87 6.03 0.74
N ARG A 216 -7.61 7.09 -0.05
CA ARG A 216 -7.19 6.95 -1.46
C ARG A 216 -5.87 6.20 -1.60
N MET A 217 -4.92 6.43 -0.68
CA MET A 217 -3.67 5.67 -0.65
C MET A 217 -3.93 4.17 -0.44
N THR A 218 -4.89 3.79 0.40
CA THR A 218 -5.28 2.38 0.59
C THR A 218 -5.81 1.76 -0.71
N VAL A 219 -6.67 2.48 -1.45
CA VAL A 219 -7.20 2.01 -2.74
C VAL A 219 -6.08 1.83 -3.76
N CYS A 220 -5.25 2.85 -3.96
CA CYS A 220 -4.14 2.80 -4.93
C CYS A 220 -3.06 1.79 -4.54
N ASN A 221 -2.76 1.64 -3.24
CA ASN A 221 -1.79 0.68 -2.73
C ASN A 221 -2.08 -0.74 -3.20
N MET A 222 -3.33 -1.17 -3.10
CA MET A 222 -3.73 -2.54 -3.44
C MET A 222 -4.10 -2.73 -4.93
N THR A 223 -3.91 -1.75 -5.78
CA THR A 223 -4.17 -1.87 -7.22
C THR A 223 -3.32 -2.96 -7.88
N ILE A 224 -2.09 -3.13 -7.43
CA ILE A 224 -1.19 -4.19 -7.91
C ILE A 224 -1.74 -5.60 -7.60
N GLU A 225 -2.54 -5.74 -6.53
CA GLU A 225 -3.16 -7.01 -6.17
C GLU A 225 -4.28 -7.43 -7.15
N ALA A 226 -4.76 -6.49 -7.97
CA ALA A 226 -5.63 -6.75 -9.11
C ALA A 226 -4.83 -6.99 -10.42
N GLY A 227 -3.50 -7.03 -10.36
CA GLY A 227 -2.62 -7.22 -11.51
C GLY A 227 -2.36 -5.97 -12.35
N ALA A 228 -2.86 -4.80 -11.96
CA ALA A 228 -2.69 -3.58 -12.71
C ALA A 228 -1.29 -2.98 -12.56
N ARG A 229 -0.81 -2.24 -13.58
CA ARG A 229 0.49 -1.58 -13.56
C ARG A 229 0.55 -0.44 -12.54
N ALA A 230 -0.52 0.34 -12.46
CA ALA A 230 -0.67 1.47 -11.54
C ALA A 230 -2.15 1.72 -11.25
N GLY A 231 -2.43 2.45 -10.17
CA GLY A 231 -3.74 3.00 -9.85
C GLY A 231 -3.65 4.51 -9.78
N LEU A 232 -4.66 5.22 -10.26
CA LEU A 232 -4.72 6.68 -10.30
C LEU A 232 -6.03 7.18 -9.71
N ILE A 233 -5.95 8.28 -8.97
CA ILE A 233 -7.10 9.09 -8.57
C ILE A 233 -6.76 10.54 -8.94
N ALA A 234 -7.66 11.20 -9.66
CA ALA A 234 -7.48 12.60 -10.03
C ALA A 234 -7.28 13.47 -8.77
N PRO A 235 -6.24 14.33 -8.73
CA PRO A 235 -6.01 15.21 -7.61
C PRO A 235 -7.11 16.27 -7.50
N ASP A 236 -7.46 16.63 -6.29
CA ASP A 236 -8.47 17.64 -5.95
C ASP A 236 -7.99 18.51 -4.79
N GLU A 237 -8.86 19.36 -4.27
CA GLU A 237 -8.56 20.28 -3.16
C GLU A 237 -8.00 19.55 -1.93
N LYS A 238 -8.45 18.32 -1.63
CA LYS A 238 -7.90 17.52 -0.52
C LYS A 238 -6.43 17.18 -0.78
N THR A 239 -6.10 16.81 -2.01
CA THR A 239 -4.71 16.53 -2.44
C THR A 239 -3.86 17.79 -2.35
N PHE A 240 -4.37 18.94 -2.80
CA PHE A 240 -3.63 20.20 -2.79
C PHE A 240 -3.37 20.66 -1.35
N GLU A 241 -4.37 20.59 -0.48
CA GLU A 241 -4.18 20.94 0.94
C GLU A 241 -3.22 19.99 1.66
N TYR A 242 -3.24 18.69 1.32
CA TYR A 242 -2.29 17.71 1.86
C TYR A 242 -0.84 18.09 1.59
N PHE A 243 -0.51 18.60 0.39
CA PHE A 243 0.86 18.99 0.04
C PHE A 243 1.25 20.39 0.48
N LYS A 244 0.30 21.21 0.86
CA LYS A 244 0.58 22.57 1.31
C LYS A 244 1.55 22.57 2.49
N ASN A 245 2.64 23.29 2.33
CA ASN A 245 3.70 23.42 3.36
C ASN A 245 4.52 22.14 3.65
N ARG A 246 4.36 21.05 2.89
CA ARG A 246 5.27 19.91 3.04
C ARG A 246 6.72 20.31 2.70
N PRO A 247 7.73 19.66 3.32
CA PRO A 247 9.14 20.08 3.17
C PRO A 247 9.62 20.21 1.73
N MET A 248 9.28 19.25 0.87
CA MET A 248 9.72 19.15 -0.53
C MET A 248 8.65 19.59 -1.54
N SER A 249 7.50 20.08 -1.08
CA SER A 249 6.48 20.66 -1.95
C SER A 249 6.95 21.98 -2.57
N PRO A 250 6.45 22.33 -3.76
CA PRO A 250 6.71 23.64 -4.36
C PRO A 250 6.38 24.78 -3.40
N LYS A 251 7.16 25.87 -3.47
CA LYS A 251 7.00 27.00 -2.54
C LYS A 251 6.81 28.31 -3.31
N LYS A 252 6.07 29.24 -2.73
CA LYS A 252 5.84 30.59 -3.29
C LYS A 252 5.29 30.53 -4.72
N ASN A 253 5.91 31.23 -5.67
CA ASN A 253 5.46 31.28 -7.05
C ASN A 253 5.44 29.89 -7.75
N ASN A 254 6.31 28.96 -7.31
CA ASN A 254 6.28 27.60 -7.84
C ASN A 254 5.07 26.81 -7.35
N TRP A 255 4.54 27.12 -6.18
CA TRP A 255 3.29 26.54 -5.69
C TRP A 255 2.09 26.91 -6.59
N GLU A 256 1.97 28.20 -6.94
CA GLU A 256 0.89 28.67 -7.81
C GLU A 256 0.96 28.06 -9.22
N LYS A 257 2.18 27.92 -9.76
CA LYS A 257 2.41 27.24 -11.04
C LYS A 257 2.03 25.76 -10.97
N ALA A 258 2.46 25.07 -9.92
CA ALA A 258 2.14 23.67 -9.68
C ALA A 258 0.63 23.47 -9.53
N LEU A 259 -0.02 24.32 -8.73
CA LEU A 259 -1.48 24.26 -8.52
C LEU A 259 -2.24 24.47 -9.82
N THR A 260 -1.80 25.41 -10.68
CA THR A 260 -2.38 25.63 -12.00
C THR A 260 -2.31 24.38 -12.87
N TYR A 261 -1.14 23.71 -12.89
CA TYR A 261 -0.97 22.44 -13.61
C TYR A 261 -1.78 21.30 -12.97
N TRP A 262 -1.71 21.13 -11.65
CA TRP A 262 -2.41 20.06 -10.95
C TRP A 262 -3.92 20.08 -11.16
N LYS A 263 -4.52 21.27 -11.30
CA LYS A 263 -5.94 21.44 -11.61
C LYS A 263 -6.35 20.99 -13.01
N THR A 264 -5.40 20.69 -13.89
CA THR A 264 -5.68 20.13 -15.23
C THR A 264 -5.64 18.60 -15.24
N LEU A 265 -5.20 17.96 -14.13
CA LEU A 265 -4.96 16.53 -14.03
C LEU A 265 -6.24 15.76 -13.67
N TYR A 266 -7.13 15.65 -14.62
CA TYR A 266 -8.33 14.81 -14.59
C TYR A 266 -8.62 14.31 -16.01
N SER A 267 -9.36 13.24 -16.14
CA SER A 267 -9.78 12.73 -17.44
C SER A 267 -10.82 13.68 -18.06
N ASP A 268 -10.60 14.06 -19.31
CA ASP A 268 -11.49 14.96 -20.04
C ASP A 268 -12.87 14.34 -20.24
N ASP A 269 -13.89 15.18 -20.36
CA ASP A 269 -15.21 14.73 -20.73
C ASP A 269 -15.17 14.06 -22.12
N GLY A 270 -15.75 12.87 -22.23
CA GLY A 270 -15.73 12.08 -23.46
C GLY A 270 -14.40 11.33 -23.71
N SER A 271 -13.45 11.30 -22.74
CA SER A 271 -12.27 10.42 -22.83
C SER A 271 -12.69 8.96 -22.89
N ARG A 272 -11.92 8.17 -23.64
CA ARG A 272 -12.22 6.75 -23.85
C ARG A 272 -11.37 5.87 -22.96
N PHE A 273 -12.02 4.92 -22.31
CA PHE A 273 -11.37 3.86 -21.55
C PHE A 273 -11.54 2.53 -22.30
N ASP A 274 -10.51 1.70 -22.30
CA ASP A 274 -10.55 0.37 -22.90
C ASP A 274 -11.47 -0.59 -22.14
N LYS A 275 -11.63 -0.32 -20.83
CA LYS A 275 -12.51 -1.08 -19.93
C LYS A 275 -13.11 -0.16 -18.88
N GLU A 276 -14.36 -0.37 -18.54
CA GLU A 276 -15.05 0.33 -17.46
C GLU A 276 -15.91 -0.63 -16.64
N ILE A 277 -15.96 -0.41 -15.33
CA ILE A 277 -16.91 -1.06 -14.42
C ILE A 277 -17.50 -0.05 -13.44
N ASN A 278 -18.72 -0.33 -13.01
CA ASN A 278 -19.42 0.45 -11.98
C ASN A 278 -19.72 -0.46 -10.79
N ILE A 279 -19.47 0.06 -9.58
CA ILE A 279 -19.75 -0.60 -8.31
C ILE A 279 -20.60 0.37 -7.48
N GLU A 280 -21.68 -0.14 -6.92
CA GLU A 280 -22.52 0.63 -6.00
C GLU A 280 -21.94 0.53 -4.59
N GLY A 281 -21.55 1.67 -4.03
CA GLY A 281 -20.95 1.74 -2.69
C GLY A 281 -21.86 1.18 -1.59
N LYS A 282 -23.18 1.33 -1.72
CA LYS A 282 -24.17 0.80 -0.77
C LYS A 282 -24.17 -0.72 -0.66
N ASP A 283 -23.68 -1.42 -1.69
CA ASP A 283 -23.65 -2.89 -1.76
C ASP A 283 -22.33 -3.47 -1.22
N ILE A 284 -21.44 -2.61 -0.71
CA ILE A 284 -20.19 -3.03 -0.07
C ILE A 284 -20.43 -3.24 1.41
N GLU A 285 -20.09 -4.41 1.91
CA GLU A 285 -20.08 -4.73 3.34
C GLU A 285 -18.64 -4.75 3.90
N PRO A 286 -18.44 -4.77 5.23
CA PRO A 286 -17.14 -5.10 5.80
C PRO A 286 -16.67 -6.47 5.31
N LEU A 287 -15.49 -6.51 4.68
CA LEU A 287 -14.95 -7.67 4.00
C LEU A 287 -13.77 -8.30 4.74
N VAL A 288 -13.62 -9.60 4.54
CA VAL A 288 -12.50 -10.40 5.05
C VAL A 288 -12.01 -11.32 3.94
N THR A 289 -10.69 -11.50 3.81
CA THR A 289 -10.19 -12.59 2.96
C THR A 289 -10.24 -13.91 3.71
N TRP A 290 -10.88 -14.92 3.13
CA TRP A 290 -10.96 -16.28 3.70
C TRP A 290 -9.84 -17.20 3.21
N GLY A 291 -9.26 -16.92 2.06
CA GLY A 291 -8.26 -17.76 1.40
C GLY A 291 -6.85 -17.16 1.41
N THR A 292 -6.04 -17.61 0.47
CA THR A 292 -4.61 -17.24 0.32
C THR A 292 -4.37 -16.20 -0.78
N SER A 293 -5.41 -15.51 -1.20
CA SER A 293 -5.36 -14.47 -2.23
C SER A 293 -6.26 -13.30 -1.84
N PRO A 294 -5.91 -12.04 -2.18
CA PRO A 294 -6.79 -10.89 -1.94
C PRO A 294 -8.14 -10.95 -2.68
N GLN A 295 -8.28 -11.79 -3.72
CA GLN A 295 -9.56 -12.02 -4.38
C GLN A 295 -10.48 -12.98 -3.62
N ASP A 296 -9.96 -13.72 -2.64
CA ASP A 296 -10.72 -14.67 -1.83
C ASP A 296 -11.46 -13.95 -0.72
N VAL A 297 -12.39 -13.07 -1.06
CA VAL A 297 -13.13 -12.23 -0.13
C VAL A 297 -14.53 -12.77 0.17
N SER A 298 -15.00 -12.50 1.38
CA SER A 298 -16.37 -12.72 1.80
C SER A 298 -16.83 -11.61 2.73
N PRO A 299 -18.10 -11.20 2.71
CA PRO A 299 -18.66 -10.37 3.78
C PRO A 299 -18.47 -11.03 5.15
N ILE A 300 -18.27 -10.22 6.18
CA ILE A 300 -18.17 -10.74 7.57
C ILE A 300 -19.41 -11.51 8.00
N THR A 301 -20.57 -11.13 7.47
CA THR A 301 -21.87 -11.81 7.70
C THR A 301 -22.00 -13.13 6.93
N GLY A 302 -21.09 -13.40 6.00
CA GLY A 302 -21.11 -14.53 5.07
C GLY A 302 -20.49 -15.81 5.62
N ARG A 303 -20.23 -16.70 4.69
CA ARG A 303 -19.60 -18.00 4.92
C ARG A 303 -18.41 -18.21 4.00
N VAL A 304 -17.53 -19.11 4.43
CA VAL A 304 -16.44 -19.62 3.59
C VAL A 304 -17.07 -20.32 2.38
N PRO A 305 -16.74 -19.90 1.13
CA PRO A 305 -17.34 -20.48 -0.05
C PRO A 305 -17.09 -21.98 -0.19
N ASP A 306 -18.05 -22.66 -0.81
CA ASP A 306 -17.95 -24.07 -1.10
C ASP A 306 -17.36 -24.30 -2.49
N PRO A 307 -16.18 -24.94 -2.61
CA PRO A 307 -15.58 -25.21 -3.90
C PRO A 307 -16.44 -26.07 -4.86
N GLU A 308 -17.38 -26.87 -4.30
CA GLU A 308 -18.28 -27.68 -5.13
C GLU A 308 -19.24 -26.83 -5.96
N LEU A 309 -19.50 -25.60 -5.57
CA LEU A 309 -20.33 -24.64 -6.30
C LEU A 309 -19.57 -23.87 -7.38
N GLU A 310 -18.23 -24.00 -7.43
CA GLU A 310 -17.40 -23.33 -8.43
C GLU A 310 -17.37 -24.15 -9.73
N THR A 311 -17.62 -23.46 -10.83
CA THR A 311 -17.69 -24.08 -12.17
C THR A 311 -16.36 -24.10 -12.89
N ASP A 312 -15.50 -23.11 -12.61
CA ASP A 312 -14.15 -23.05 -13.16
C ASP A 312 -13.23 -24.03 -12.43
N LYS A 313 -12.64 -24.97 -13.17
CA LYS A 313 -11.82 -26.06 -12.60
C LYS A 313 -10.55 -25.58 -11.93
N GLU A 314 -9.89 -24.54 -12.49
CA GLU A 314 -8.66 -24.00 -11.94
C GLU A 314 -8.97 -23.23 -10.65
N ARG A 315 -10.02 -22.42 -10.67
CA ARG A 315 -10.51 -21.70 -9.50
C ARG A 315 -10.94 -22.67 -8.38
N LYS A 316 -11.70 -23.71 -8.71
CA LYS A 316 -12.10 -24.77 -7.78
C LYS A 316 -10.88 -25.41 -7.10
N THR A 317 -9.86 -25.77 -7.89
CA THR A 317 -8.61 -26.35 -7.37
C THR A 317 -7.88 -25.38 -6.44
N ALA A 318 -7.79 -24.09 -6.82
CA ALA A 318 -7.19 -23.04 -6.00
C ALA A 318 -7.95 -22.87 -4.68
N MET A 319 -9.29 -22.91 -4.70
CA MET A 319 -10.11 -22.82 -3.49
C MET A 319 -9.84 -23.98 -2.52
N TYR A 320 -9.75 -25.22 -3.00
CA TYR A 320 -9.39 -26.38 -2.14
C TYR A 320 -8.01 -26.21 -1.52
N ARG A 321 -7.02 -25.74 -2.30
CA ARG A 321 -5.68 -25.46 -1.79
C ARG A 321 -5.70 -24.39 -0.69
N SER A 322 -6.42 -23.29 -0.93
CA SER A 322 -6.59 -22.20 0.04
C SER A 322 -7.26 -22.70 1.32
N LEU A 323 -8.34 -23.46 1.24
CA LEU A 323 -9.03 -24.02 2.39
C LEU A 323 -8.13 -24.94 3.22
N LYS A 324 -7.36 -25.81 2.52
CA LYS A 324 -6.40 -26.70 3.18
C LYS A 324 -5.32 -25.92 3.94
N TYR A 325 -4.71 -24.92 3.28
CA TYR A 325 -3.69 -24.08 3.90
C TYR A 325 -4.23 -23.28 5.07
N MET A 326 -5.35 -22.61 4.86
CA MET A 326 -6.02 -21.80 5.89
C MET A 326 -6.66 -22.65 6.99
N GLY A 327 -6.79 -23.97 6.80
CA GLY A 327 -7.42 -24.86 7.77
C GLY A 327 -8.90 -24.50 8.02
N LEU A 328 -9.61 -24.16 6.97
CA LEU A 328 -11.02 -23.81 6.98
C LEU A 328 -11.87 -24.90 6.32
N LYS A 329 -13.14 -24.91 6.64
CA LYS A 329 -14.12 -25.83 6.01
C LYS A 329 -15.12 -25.03 5.17
N PRO A 330 -15.58 -25.58 4.04
CA PRO A 330 -16.67 -24.99 3.28
C PRO A 330 -17.89 -24.71 4.18
N ASN A 331 -18.61 -23.66 3.88
CA ASN A 331 -19.84 -23.24 4.58
C ASN A 331 -19.66 -22.82 6.06
N MET A 332 -18.43 -22.81 6.59
CA MET A 332 -18.14 -22.25 7.92
C MET A 332 -18.47 -20.77 7.95
N LYS A 333 -19.12 -20.26 9.01
CA LYS A 333 -19.35 -18.83 9.16
C LYS A 333 -18.01 -18.10 9.30
N ILE A 334 -17.85 -16.98 8.62
CA ILE A 334 -16.64 -16.14 8.74
C ILE A 334 -16.44 -15.71 10.19
N SER A 335 -17.50 -15.35 10.89
CA SER A 335 -17.46 -14.94 12.30
C SER A 335 -17.07 -16.04 13.30
N ASP A 336 -17.02 -17.31 12.87
CA ASP A 336 -16.56 -18.40 13.74
C ASP A 336 -15.03 -18.62 13.67
N ILE A 337 -14.34 -17.91 12.77
CA ILE A 337 -12.90 -18.05 12.57
C ILE A 337 -12.15 -17.37 13.73
N LYS A 338 -11.49 -18.16 14.56
CA LYS A 338 -10.66 -17.69 15.68
C LYS A 338 -9.40 -17.04 15.18
N ILE A 339 -8.90 -16.02 15.87
CA ILE A 339 -7.71 -15.25 15.56
C ILE A 339 -6.72 -15.36 16.73
N ASP A 340 -5.45 -15.57 16.42
CA ASP A 340 -4.35 -15.66 17.38
C ASP A 340 -3.59 -14.33 17.46
N THR A 341 -3.43 -13.65 16.31
CA THR A 341 -2.62 -12.44 16.20
C THR A 341 -3.37 -11.34 15.45
N ILE A 342 -3.16 -10.09 15.86
CA ILE A 342 -3.65 -8.89 15.17
C ILE A 342 -2.44 -8.06 14.74
N PHE A 343 -2.48 -7.62 13.50
CA PHE A 343 -1.52 -6.67 12.95
C PHE A 343 -2.23 -5.45 12.36
N ILE A 344 -1.97 -4.27 12.95
CA ILE A 344 -2.40 -2.97 12.41
C ILE A 344 -1.14 -2.22 11.99
N GLY A 345 -1.01 -1.92 10.70
CA GLY A 345 0.19 -1.32 10.14
C GLY A 345 0.26 -1.45 8.62
N SER A 346 1.48 -1.49 8.08
CA SER A 346 1.76 -1.57 6.64
C SER A 346 1.57 -0.24 5.90
N CYS A 347 2.13 -0.14 4.68
CA CYS A 347 1.86 0.99 3.77
C CYS A 347 0.37 1.13 3.43
N THR A 348 -0.42 0.09 3.64
CA THR A 348 -1.86 0.08 3.36
C THR A 348 -2.65 0.81 4.43
N ASN A 349 -2.39 0.54 5.72
CA ASN A 349 -3.18 1.07 6.84
C ASN A 349 -2.33 1.35 8.11
N GLY A 350 -1.18 1.97 7.94
CA GLY A 350 -0.31 2.43 9.03
C GLY A 350 -0.26 3.95 9.20
N ARG A 351 -1.21 4.70 8.66
CA ARG A 351 -1.25 6.16 8.70
C ARG A 351 -2.07 6.67 9.88
N ILE A 352 -1.96 7.97 10.17
CA ILE A 352 -2.57 8.55 11.37
C ILE A 352 -4.11 8.35 11.42
N GLU A 353 -4.81 8.43 10.30
CA GLU A 353 -6.26 8.20 10.25
C GLU A 353 -6.63 6.75 10.61
N ASP A 354 -5.84 5.78 10.12
CA ASP A 354 -6.03 4.37 10.43
C ASP A 354 -5.90 4.12 11.93
N LEU A 355 -4.89 4.73 12.56
CA LEU A 355 -4.65 4.63 14.00
C LEU A 355 -5.74 5.31 14.83
N ARG A 356 -6.24 6.47 14.38
CA ARG A 356 -7.36 7.17 15.04
C ARG A 356 -8.63 6.33 15.05
N VAL A 357 -9.00 5.75 13.89
CA VAL A 357 -10.18 4.89 13.77
C VAL A 357 -10.05 3.66 14.70
N ALA A 358 -8.89 3.01 14.70
CA ALA A 358 -8.64 1.86 15.56
C ALA A 358 -8.67 2.23 17.04
N ALA A 359 -8.03 3.34 17.43
CA ALA A 359 -8.00 3.80 18.83
C ALA A 359 -9.39 4.19 19.35
N GLU A 360 -10.21 4.85 18.51
CA GLU A 360 -11.58 5.22 18.90
C GLU A 360 -12.43 4.01 19.26
N LEU A 361 -12.33 2.94 18.49
CA LEU A 361 -13.02 1.68 18.74
C LEU A 361 -12.50 0.94 19.98
N LEU A 362 -11.24 1.17 20.37
CA LEU A 362 -10.58 0.54 21.51
C LEU A 362 -10.85 1.25 22.84
N LYS A 363 -11.31 2.50 22.84
CA LYS A 363 -11.52 3.26 24.09
C LYS A 363 -12.31 2.49 25.12
N GLY A 364 -11.73 2.30 26.32
CA GLY A 364 -12.34 1.61 27.45
C GLY A 364 -12.49 0.10 27.29
N LYS A 365 -11.92 -0.49 26.23
CA LYS A 365 -12.00 -1.92 25.95
C LYS A 365 -10.64 -2.60 26.08
N LYS A 366 -10.66 -3.91 26.21
CA LYS A 366 -9.47 -4.77 26.27
C LYS A 366 -9.53 -5.79 25.15
N ILE A 367 -8.38 -6.16 24.63
CA ILE A 367 -8.29 -7.28 23.70
C ILE A 367 -8.51 -8.61 24.42
N SER A 368 -8.94 -9.61 23.68
CA SER A 368 -9.07 -10.98 24.17
C SER A 368 -7.73 -11.49 24.72
N LYS A 369 -7.75 -12.13 25.88
CA LYS A 369 -6.55 -12.74 26.51
C LYS A 369 -5.87 -13.83 25.67
N TYR A 370 -6.54 -14.30 24.61
CA TYR A 370 -6.01 -15.32 23.69
C TYR A 370 -5.36 -14.72 22.45
N VAL A 371 -5.34 -13.39 22.34
CA VAL A 371 -4.84 -12.69 21.15
C VAL A 371 -3.59 -11.90 21.50
N THR A 372 -2.58 -12.01 20.67
CA THR A 372 -1.44 -11.07 20.65
C THR A 372 -1.72 -9.99 19.59
N ALA A 373 -1.62 -8.73 19.98
CA ALA A 373 -1.92 -7.63 19.07
C ALA A 373 -0.78 -6.64 19.00
N MET A 374 -0.44 -6.20 17.80
CA MET A 374 0.55 -5.14 17.58
C MET A 374 0.02 -4.06 16.66
N VAL A 375 0.46 -2.83 16.90
CA VAL A 375 0.25 -1.68 16.04
C VAL A 375 1.58 -1.05 15.70
N VAL A 376 1.80 -0.87 14.39
CA VAL A 376 3.06 -0.36 13.82
C VAL A 376 2.75 0.92 13.05
N PRO A 377 3.09 2.10 13.57
CA PRO A 377 2.96 3.35 12.84
C PRO A 377 3.78 3.29 11.54
N GLY A 378 3.26 3.89 10.47
CA GLY A 378 3.89 3.83 9.15
C GLY A 378 5.14 4.68 9.00
N SER A 379 5.33 5.68 9.87
CA SER A 379 6.53 6.53 9.91
C SER A 379 6.77 7.08 11.32
N GLY A 380 7.97 7.60 11.57
CA GLY A 380 8.30 8.30 12.81
C GLY A 380 7.47 9.57 13.01
N LEU A 381 7.04 10.22 11.93
CA LEU A 381 6.13 11.37 12.01
C LEU A 381 4.72 10.94 12.41
N VAL A 382 4.19 9.86 11.85
CA VAL A 382 2.91 9.27 12.27
C VAL A 382 2.98 8.83 13.74
N LYS A 383 4.06 8.13 14.14
CA LYS A 383 4.26 7.70 15.52
C LYS A 383 4.22 8.88 16.47
N LYS A 384 5.03 9.91 16.21
CA LYS A 384 5.07 11.12 17.03
C LYS A 384 3.72 11.82 17.10
N GLN A 385 2.99 11.90 15.99
CA GLN A 385 1.67 12.51 15.98
C GLN A 385 0.68 11.69 16.81
N ALA A 386 0.66 10.37 16.66
CA ALA A 386 -0.17 9.48 17.44
C ALA A 386 0.09 9.57 18.95
N GLU A 387 1.36 9.64 19.34
CA GLU A 387 1.77 9.84 20.75
C GLU A 387 1.34 11.22 21.29
N ASN A 388 1.46 12.28 20.50
CA ASN A 388 0.98 13.61 20.87
C ASN A 388 -0.54 13.65 21.07
N GLU A 389 -1.29 12.83 20.34
CA GLU A 389 -2.74 12.67 20.45
C GLU A 389 -3.14 11.65 21.55
N GLY A 390 -2.17 10.96 22.17
CA GLY A 390 -2.40 9.97 23.22
C GLY A 390 -2.95 8.64 22.71
N LEU A 391 -2.86 8.36 21.39
CA LEU A 391 -3.35 7.11 20.81
C LEU A 391 -2.55 5.90 21.27
N ASP A 392 -1.23 6.06 21.49
CA ASP A 392 -0.34 5.04 22.03
C ASP A 392 -0.85 4.50 23.37
N LYS A 393 -1.29 5.41 24.27
CA LYS A 393 -1.84 5.02 25.58
C LYS A 393 -3.09 4.18 25.45
N ILE A 394 -4.01 4.53 24.54
CA ILE A 394 -5.23 3.76 24.27
C ILE A 394 -4.87 2.36 23.79
N PHE A 395 -3.94 2.21 22.86
CA PHE A 395 -3.48 0.91 22.37
C PHE A 395 -2.82 0.07 23.46
N ILE A 396 -1.91 0.65 24.23
CA ILE A 396 -1.20 -0.03 25.33
C ILE A 396 -2.19 -0.45 26.42
N GLU A 397 -3.09 0.45 26.81
CA GLU A 397 -4.13 0.14 27.79
C GLU A 397 -5.05 -0.98 27.32
N ALA A 398 -5.41 -1.02 26.04
CA ALA A 398 -6.19 -2.11 25.47
C ALA A 398 -5.44 -3.45 25.42
N GLY A 399 -4.10 -3.45 25.48
CA GLY A 399 -3.23 -4.63 25.45
C GLY A 399 -2.48 -4.83 24.13
N PHE A 400 -2.45 -3.84 23.25
CA PHE A 400 -1.61 -3.86 22.06
C PHE A 400 -0.17 -3.56 22.39
N GLN A 401 0.74 -4.13 21.62
CA GLN A 401 2.15 -3.73 21.57
C GLN A 401 2.29 -2.52 20.67
N TRP A 402 2.78 -1.39 21.22
CA TRP A 402 3.11 -0.19 20.48
C TRP A 402 4.53 -0.30 19.91
N ARG A 403 4.67 -0.24 18.59
CA ARG A 403 5.91 -0.58 17.89
C ARG A 403 6.62 0.64 17.28
N GLU A 404 7.88 0.46 16.88
CA GLU A 404 8.63 1.40 16.07
C GLU A 404 8.22 1.31 14.58
N PRO A 405 8.36 2.41 13.79
CA PRO A 405 7.91 2.46 12.40
C PRO A 405 8.67 1.50 11.48
N GLY A 406 7.97 0.86 10.54
CA GLY A 406 8.57 0.00 9.53
C GLY A 406 7.54 -0.90 8.85
N CYS A 407 7.99 -1.69 7.88
CA CYS A 407 7.12 -2.64 7.18
C CYS A 407 6.66 -3.80 8.07
N SER A 408 7.47 -4.19 9.07
CA SER A 408 7.10 -5.17 10.09
C SER A 408 6.57 -6.48 9.46
N MET A 409 5.48 -6.97 9.99
CA MET A 409 4.82 -8.20 9.56
C MET A 409 4.26 -8.15 8.12
N CYS A 410 4.23 -6.99 7.45
CA CYS A 410 3.74 -6.90 6.07
C CYS A 410 4.52 -7.80 5.10
N LEU A 411 5.83 -7.92 5.29
CA LEU A 411 6.72 -8.80 4.50
C LEU A 411 7.44 -9.85 5.38
N ALA A 412 7.46 -9.65 6.69
CA ALA A 412 8.13 -10.52 7.65
C ALA A 412 9.63 -10.72 7.37
N MET A 413 10.32 -9.66 6.95
CA MET A 413 11.79 -9.64 6.75
C MET A 413 12.53 -9.29 8.05
N ASN A 414 11.85 -8.92 9.10
CA ASN A 414 12.36 -8.72 10.45
C ASN A 414 11.82 -9.79 11.42
N ASP A 415 11.94 -9.58 12.72
CA ASP A 415 11.51 -10.55 13.73
C ASP A 415 10.00 -10.67 13.91
N ASP A 416 9.22 -9.73 13.33
CA ASP A 416 7.77 -9.77 13.37
C ASP A 416 7.23 -10.80 12.37
N LYS A 417 7.08 -12.04 12.83
CA LYS A 417 6.67 -13.19 11.99
C LYS A 417 5.61 -14.04 12.69
N LEU A 418 4.66 -14.54 11.92
CA LEU A 418 3.72 -15.57 12.39
C LEU A 418 4.42 -16.92 12.52
N LYS A 419 4.03 -17.64 13.53
CA LYS A 419 4.36 -19.07 13.67
C LYS A 419 3.52 -19.91 12.71
N SER A 420 3.98 -21.13 12.43
CA SER A 420 3.21 -22.05 11.59
C SER A 420 1.82 -22.30 12.15
N LYS A 421 0.81 -22.19 11.31
CA LYS A 421 -0.64 -22.30 11.60
C LYS A 421 -1.22 -21.17 12.45
N GLU A 422 -0.43 -20.24 12.93
CA GLU A 422 -0.90 -19.04 13.61
C GLU A 422 -1.74 -18.18 12.67
N ARG A 423 -2.88 -17.69 13.15
CA ARG A 423 -3.86 -16.98 12.34
C ARG A 423 -3.91 -15.51 12.71
N CYS A 424 -3.71 -14.66 11.71
CA CYS A 424 -3.66 -13.22 11.87
C CYS A 424 -4.82 -12.52 11.14
N ALA A 425 -5.49 -11.60 11.83
CA ALA A 425 -6.27 -10.56 11.17
C ALA A 425 -5.37 -9.35 10.97
N SER A 426 -5.14 -8.98 9.70
CA SER A 426 -4.08 -8.08 9.29
C SER A 426 -4.58 -6.96 8.39
N THR A 427 -4.13 -5.75 8.63
CA THR A 427 -4.38 -4.60 7.74
C THR A 427 -3.38 -4.47 6.60
N SER A 428 -2.49 -5.45 6.42
CA SER A 428 -1.56 -5.51 5.28
C SER A 428 -2.28 -5.68 3.93
N ASN A 429 -1.52 -5.80 2.86
CA ASN A 429 -2.03 -5.82 1.48
C ASN A 429 -2.02 -7.20 0.83
N ARG A 430 -1.21 -8.14 1.33
CA ARG A 430 -1.04 -9.49 0.76
C ARG A 430 -1.20 -10.57 1.82
N ASN A 431 -1.76 -11.71 1.41
CA ASN A 431 -2.00 -12.86 2.28
C ASN A 431 -1.68 -14.21 1.63
N PHE A 432 -0.79 -14.24 0.62
CA PHE A 432 -0.38 -15.50 0.05
C PHE A 432 0.38 -16.38 1.07
N GLU A 433 0.47 -17.66 0.79
CA GLU A 433 1.11 -18.66 1.66
C GLU A 433 2.51 -18.21 2.11
N GLY A 434 2.70 -18.09 3.42
CA GLY A 434 3.99 -17.71 4.02
C GLY A 434 4.30 -16.21 4.05
N ARG A 435 3.44 -15.33 3.54
CA ARG A 435 3.72 -13.88 3.46
C ARG A 435 4.12 -13.24 4.79
N GLN A 436 3.43 -13.56 5.86
CA GLN A 436 3.70 -13.04 7.21
C GLN A 436 4.47 -14.03 8.11
N GLY A 437 5.08 -15.04 7.51
CA GLY A 437 5.81 -16.11 8.19
C GLY A 437 5.44 -17.48 7.65
N ARG A 438 6.40 -18.39 7.62
CA ARG A 438 6.24 -19.75 7.05
C ARG A 438 5.09 -20.50 7.71
N GLY A 439 4.07 -20.85 6.95
CA GLY A 439 2.88 -21.55 7.43
C GLY A 439 1.89 -20.67 8.20
N GLY A 440 2.14 -19.35 8.31
CA GLY A 440 1.22 -18.37 8.87
C GLY A 440 -0.03 -18.19 8.02
N ARG A 441 -1.16 -17.92 8.63
CA ARG A 441 -2.49 -17.79 8.01
C ARG A 441 -3.01 -16.38 8.16
N THR A 442 -3.08 -15.63 7.08
CA THR A 442 -3.43 -14.21 7.13
C THR A 442 -4.80 -13.94 6.51
N HIS A 443 -5.64 -13.24 7.25
CA HIS A 443 -6.89 -12.65 6.79
C HIS A 443 -6.71 -11.15 6.64
N LEU A 444 -6.90 -10.61 5.44
CA LEU A 444 -6.89 -9.16 5.22
C LEU A 444 -8.20 -8.56 5.69
N VAL A 445 -8.10 -7.51 6.48
CA VAL A 445 -9.24 -6.79 7.06
C VAL A 445 -8.96 -5.28 7.13
N SER A 446 -10.00 -4.48 7.35
CA SER A 446 -9.86 -3.06 7.66
C SER A 446 -9.37 -2.84 9.11
N PRO A 447 -8.82 -1.65 9.46
CA PRO A 447 -8.39 -1.35 10.83
C PRO A 447 -9.49 -1.57 11.87
N GLY A 448 -10.73 -1.16 11.59
CA GLY A 448 -11.85 -1.39 12.49
C GLY A 448 -12.18 -2.87 12.68
N MET A 449 -12.13 -3.66 11.61
CA MET A 449 -12.33 -5.10 11.65
C MET A 449 -11.20 -5.83 12.40
N ALA A 450 -9.97 -5.33 12.31
CA ALA A 450 -8.84 -5.84 13.10
C ALA A 450 -9.06 -5.61 14.60
N VAL A 451 -9.55 -4.42 14.98
CA VAL A 451 -9.91 -4.11 16.37
C VAL A 451 -11.07 -5.00 16.86
N ALA A 452 -12.12 -5.16 16.05
CA ALA A 452 -13.24 -6.06 16.39
C ALA A 452 -12.75 -7.49 16.65
N ALA A 453 -11.85 -7.98 15.78
CA ALA A 453 -11.24 -9.28 15.95
C ALA A 453 -10.33 -9.37 17.19
N ALA A 454 -9.61 -8.30 17.53
CA ALA A 454 -8.78 -8.24 18.74
C ALA A 454 -9.60 -8.38 20.01
N ILE A 455 -10.73 -7.68 20.10
CA ILE A 455 -11.62 -7.70 21.27
C ILE A 455 -12.28 -9.07 21.42
N GLN A 456 -12.79 -9.63 20.32
CA GLN A 456 -13.59 -10.88 20.35
C GLN A 456 -12.75 -12.17 20.28
N GLY A 457 -11.46 -12.09 19.89
CA GLY A 457 -10.61 -13.27 19.65
C GLY A 457 -11.00 -14.09 18.42
N ARG A 458 -11.81 -13.52 17.53
CA ARG A 458 -12.29 -14.11 16.28
C ARG A 458 -12.66 -13.02 15.29
N LEU A 459 -12.77 -13.34 14.01
CA LEU A 459 -13.31 -12.41 13.04
C LEU A 459 -14.70 -11.93 13.47
N SER A 460 -14.91 -10.63 13.50
CA SER A 460 -16.13 -10.04 14.05
C SER A 460 -16.53 -8.79 13.30
N ASP A 461 -17.81 -8.52 13.24
CA ASP A 461 -18.34 -7.34 12.57
C ASP A 461 -18.04 -6.08 13.41
N VAL A 462 -17.34 -5.12 12.80
CA VAL A 462 -17.04 -3.85 13.45
C VAL A 462 -18.32 -3.07 13.84
N ARG A 463 -19.41 -3.29 13.13
CA ARG A 463 -20.71 -2.64 13.39
C ARG A 463 -21.37 -3.10 14.69
N GLU A 464 -20.96 -4.25 15.22
CA GLU A 464 -21.46 -4.85 16.47
C GLU A 464 -20.60 -4.48 17.69
N ILE A 465 -19.49 -3.76 17.51
CA ILE A 465 -18.61 -3.31 18.59
C ILE A 465 -19.11 -1.95 19.10
N ASN A 466 -19.93 -1.98 20.11
CA ASN A 466 -20.44 -0.80 20.83
C ASN A 466 -19.49 -0.35 21.94
#